data_739ba60e79485dee5bd49df78c1c1517
#
_entry.id   739ba60e79485dee5bd49df78c1c1517
#
_cell.length_a   1.000
_cell.length_b   1.000
_cell.length_c   1.000
_cell.angle_alpha   90.00
_cell.angle_beta   90.00
_cell.angle_gamma   90.00
#
_symmetry.space_group_name_H-M   'P 1'
#
loop_
_entity.id
_entity.type
_entity.pdbx_description
1 polymer ?
#
loop_
_entity_poly.entity_id
_entity_poly.type
_entity_poly.pdbx_seq_one_letter_code
_entity_poly.pdbx_strand_id
1 'polypeptide(L)'
;MRWKYWDEWPDWPASRGYVMAQDDDIVAHGAVVPLTCLWEDRRIKVVRVIDWGARAKPVGSGVLLMKRIGQMADAVMAVGGTEMTLKIFPALGAKKFGMAHSYARPLRPLRRLLGERKADWRAGARFARGLLWSVQAPSSLPPGWAARRITADQLASTHFPRPTPRPGMAVFERSTASLDYYLRCPSVLIELYAVEKSQVPRGYFLLAILRRQVRIIESWVDSNDAGDWRALHLLAVHQARRHPDAVEVATMSSDPVTRQSLVECGFHDRGSAELHLLDCSKQGLPGADLRVQMLEGDAAYLHDGSVSLIA
;
A
#
# COMPACT_ATOMS: atom_id res chain seq x y z
N MET A 1 9.29 1.71 16.09
CA MET A 1 9.88 2.99 15.61
C MET A 1 11.20 2.78 14.87
N ARG A 2 12.19 2.03 15.43
CA ARG A 2 13.52 1.84 14.81
C ARG A 2 13.43 1.36 13.37
N TRP A 3 12.71 0.28 13.09
CA TRP A 3 12.51 -0.25 11.74
C TRP A 3 11.98 0.79 10.76
N LYS A 4 10.99 1.59 11.16
CA LYS A 4 10.33 2.57 10.28
C LYS A 4 11.23 3.74 9.87
N TYR A 5 12.17 4.17 10.73
CA TYR A 5 12.90 5.42 10.52
C TYR A 5 14.42 5.27 10.42
N TRP A 6 15.01 4.26 11.09
CA TRP A 6 16.46 4.20 11.28
C TRP A 6 17.12 2.94 10.73
N ASP A 7 16.39 1.82 10.59
CA ASP A 7 16.96 0.64 9.97
C ASP A 7 17.28 0.94 8.50
N GLU A 8 18.40 0.40 8.03
CA GLU A 8 18.88 0.61 6.67
C GLU A 8 17.82 0.19 5.65
N TRP A 9 17.61 1.05 4.66
CA TRP A 9 16.75 0.77 3.53
C TRP A 9 17.60 0.28 2.37
N PRO A 10 17.21 -0.80 1.67
CA PRO A 10 17.94 -1.28 0.51
C PRO A 10 18.16 -0.17 -0.53
N ASP A 11 19.39 -0.05 -1.02
CA ASP A 11 19.79 0.90 -2.06
C ASP A 11 19.60 2.41 -1.68
N TRP A 12 19.49 2.71 -0.37
CA TRP A 12 19.39 4.08 0.12
C TRP A 12 20.36 4.34 1.28
N PRO A 13 21.51 4.98 1.02
CA PRO A 13 22.55 5.16 2.04
C PRO A 13 22.28 6.34 2.99
N ALA A 14 21.28 7.19 2.69
CA ALA A 14 20.95 8.34 3.49
C ALA A 14 19.97 8.02 4.62
N SER A 15 19.89 8.90 5.63
CA SER A 15 18.87 8.84 6.66
C SER A 15 17.46 8.90 6.05
N ARG A 16 16.48 8.33 6.73
CA ARG A 16 15.07 8.38 6.35
C ARG A 16 14.24 9.32 7.22
N GLY A 17 14.78 9.75 8.35
CA GLY A 17 14.17 10.74 9.23
C GLY A 17 14.93 12.05 9.21
N TYR A 18 14.21 13.15 9.05
CA TYR A 18 14.79 14.49 8.96
C TYR A 18 14.09 15.43 9.93
N VAL A 19 14.84 16.29 10.55
CA VAL A 19 14.34 17.35 11.40
C VAL A 19 14.92 18.70 10.96
N MET A 20 14.16 19.76 11.19
CA MET A 20 14.66 21.12 11.14
C MET A 20 14.64 21.64 12.56
N ALA A 21 15.79 22.07 13.02
CA ALA A 21 15.95 22.71 14.32
C ALA A 21 16.17 24.22 14.15
N GLN A 22 15.66 24.99 15.09
CA GLN A 22 15.99 26.39 15.28
C GLN A 22 16.36 26.56 16.75
N ASP A 23 17.59 26.99 16.99
CA ASP A 23 18.20 26.95 18.32
C ASP A 23 18.13 25.50 18.89
N ASP A 24 17.56 25.29 20.05
CA ASP A 24 17.40 23.98 20.69
C ASP A 24 16.03 23.32 20.40
N ASP A 25 15.20 23.95 19.54
CA ASP A 25 13.84 23.49 19.27
C ASP A 25 13.71 22.78 17.92
N ILE A 26 13.07 21.61 17.88
CA ILE A 26 12.65 20.99 16.61
C ILE A 26 11.40 21.70 16.12
N VAL A 27 11.51 22.40 14.98
CA VAL A 27 10.43 23.20 14.39
C VAL A 27 9.72 22.49 13.23
N ALA A 28 10.37 21.50 12.61
CA ALA A 28 9.72 20.62 11.64
C ALA A 28 10.37 19.23 11.65
N HIS A 29 9.60 18.22 11.28
CA HIS A 29 10.08 16.87 11.08
C HIS A 29 9.42 16.27 9.83
N GLY A 30 10.06 15.27 9.25
CA GLY A 30 9.52 14.49 8.15
C GLY A 30 10.32 13.22 7.99
N ALA A 31 9.65 12.17 7.59
CA ALA A 31 10.31 10.92 7.25
C ALA A 31 9.96 10.51 5.81
N VAL A 32 10.81 9.69 5.22
CA VAL A 32 10.64 9.23 3.84
C VAL A 32 10.80 7.71 3.75
N VAL A 33 10.09 7.15 2.79
CA VAL A 33 10.34 5.79 2.29
C VAL A 33 10.90 5.93 0.89
N PRO A 34 12.18 5.54 0.68
CA PRO A 34 12.79 5.55 -0.63
C PRO A 34 12.16 4.48 -1.52
N LEU A 35 11.91 4.83 -2.77
CA LEU A 35 11.32 3.94 -3.78
C LEU A 35 12.04 4.15 -5.10
N THR A 36 12.12 3.12 -5.92
CA THR A 36 12.55 3.24 -7.31
C THR A 36 11.33 3.00 -8.19
N CYS A 37 10.96 4.02 -8.96
CA CYS A 37 9.92 3.91 -9.97
C CYS A 37 10.56 3.48 -11.30
N LEU A 38 10.02 2.41 -11.89
CA LEU A 38 10.37 1.94 -13.22
C LEU A 38 9.34 2.47 -14.21
N TRP A 39 9.78 3.25 -15.19
CA TRP A 39 8.93 3.82 -16.23
C TRP A 39 9.64 3.72 -17.59
N GLU A 40 9.10 2.92 -18.47
CA GLU A 40 9.77 2.56 -19.72
C GLU A 40 11.17 1.99 -19.42
N ASP A 41 12.22 2.57 -19.96
CA ASP A 41 13.63 2.24 -19.71
C ASP A 41 14.28 3.04 -18.56
N ARG A 42 13.52 3.94 -17.91
CA ARG A 42 13.99 4.85 -16.86
C ARG A 42 13.82 4.27 -15.46
N ARG A 43 14.80 4.53 -14.63
CA ARG A 43 14.76 4.30 -13.16
C ARG A 43 14.75 5.66 -12.46
N ILE A 44 13.64 5.97 -11.81
CA ILE A 44 13.40 7.28 -11.17
C ILE A 44 13.45 7.08 -9.66
N LYS A 45 14.32 7.82 -8.98
CA LYS A 45 14.39 7.82 -7.52
C LYS A 45 13.22 8.64 -6.97
N VAL A 46 12.33 7.97 -6.25
CA VAL A 46 11.17 8.59 -5.62
C VAL A 46 11.30 8.48 -4.12
N VAL A 47 11.05 9.54 -3.39
CA VAL A 47 10.84 9.46 -1.94
C VAL A 47 9.37 9.69 -1.64
N ARG A 48 8.77 8.73 -0.96
CA ARG A 48 7.43 8.90 -0.41
C ARG A 48 7.55 9.54 0.96
N VAL A 49 6.87 10.67 1.15
CA VAL A 49 6.85 11.36 2.44
C VAL A 49 5.88 10.67 3.39
N ILE A 50 6.34 10.44 4.61
CA ILE A 50 5.55 9.95 5.73
C ILE A 50 5.80 10.82 6.96
N ASP A 51 4.80 10.93 7.84
CA ASP A 51 4.92 11.62 9.14
C ASP A 51 5.52 13.03 9.04
N TRP A 52 5.06 13.82 8.06
CA TRP A 52 5.49 15.20 7.89
C TRP A 52 4.67 16.15 8.77
N GLY A 53 5.37 16.96 9.56
CA GLY A 53 4.77 17.94 10.42
C GLY A 53 5.68 19.13 10.70
N ALA A 54 5.08 20.26 11.07
CA ALA A 54 5.80 21.46 11.46
C ALA A 54 5.03 22.23 12.54
N ARG A 55 5.76 22.97 13.38
CA ARG A 55 5.16 23.94 14.28
C ARG A 55 4.56 25.11 13.48
N ALA A 56 3.57 25.78 14.05
CA ALA A 56 2.98 26.97 13.45
C ALA A 56 3.98 28.11 13.32
N LYS A 57 4.98 28.15 14.19
CA LYS A 57 6.09 29.13 14.16
C LYS A 57 7.42 28.37 14.30
N PRO A 58 8.47 28.75 13.53
CA PRO A 58 8.44 29.74 12.44
C PRO A 58 7.64 29.28 11.24
N VAL A 59 6.95 30.20 10.61
CA VAL A 59 6.15 29.91 9.40
C VAL A 59 7.06 29.44 8.26
N GLY A 60 6.67 28.38 7.57
CA GLY A 60 7.39 27.87 6.39
C GLY A 60 8.46 26.82 6.70
N SER A 61 8.75 26.48 7.96
CA SER A 61 9.74 25.47 8.33
C SER A 61 9.46 24.10 7.67
N GLY A 62 8.19 23.65 7.67
CA GLY A 62 7.79 22.43 6.98
C GLY A 62 8.02 22.47 5.46
N VAL A 63 7.79 23.62 4.84
CA VAL A 63 8.03 23.83 3.39
C VAL A 63 9.52 23.77 3.07
N LEU A 64 10.35 24.40 3.90
CA LEU A 64 11.81 24.37 3.74
C LEU A 64 12.36 22.96 3.90
N LEU A 65 11.88 22.21 4.91
CA LEU A 65 12.24 20.80 5.09
C LEU A 65 11.86 19.97 3.85
N MET A 66 10.65 20.16 3.32
CA MET A 66 10.18 19.44 2.14
C MET A 66 11.03 19.75 0.90
N LYS A 67 11.39 21.01 0.69
CA LYS A 67 12.31 21.39 -0.40
C LYS A 67 13.66 20.70 -0.24
N ARG A 68 14.18 20.57 0.97
CA ARG A 68 15.45 19.87 1.22
C ARG A 68 15.34 18.36 0.96
N ILE A 69 14.25 17.74 1.37
CA ILE A 69 13.95 16.34 1.05
C ILE A 69 13.89 16.13 -0.47
N GLY A 70 13.24 17.04 -1.20
CA GLY A 70 13.15 16.98 -2.66
C GLY A 70 14.49 17.03 -3.40
N GLN A 71 15.54 17.59 -2.78
CA GLN A 71 16.89 17.63 -3.39
C GLN A 71 17.61 16.26 -3.39
N MET A 72 17.08 15.26 -2.68
CA MET A 72 17.70 13.96 -2.53
C MET A 72 17.18 12.90 -3.51
N ALA A 73 16.15 13.23 -4.26
CA ALA A 73 15.46 12.31 -5.18
C ALA A 73 15.00 13.05 -6.45
N ASP A 74 14.65 12.27 -7.47
CA ASP A 74 14.10 12.84 -8.72
C ASP A 74 12.66 13.31 -8.52
N ALA A 75 11.94 12.68 -7.57
CA ALA A 75 10.57 13.06 -7.22
C ALA A 75 10.24 12.84 -5.76
N VAL A 76 9.26 13.63 -5.28
CA VAL A 76 8.61 13.42 -3.96
C VAL A 76 7.17 13.03 -4.20
N MET A 77 6.73 11.93 -3.56
CA MET A 77 5.37 11.42 -3.64
C MET A 77 4.65 11.57 -2.30
N ALA A 78 3.38 11.96 -2.37
CA ALA A 78 2.45 11.88 -1.25
C ALA A 78 1.20 11.08 -1.66
N VAL A 79 0.72 10.23 -0.73
CA VAL A 79 -0.49 9.44 -0.88
C VAL A 79 -1.47 9.90 0.19
N GLY A 80 -2.50 10.63 -0.20
CA GLY A 80 -3.42 11.27 0.73
C GLY A 80 -2.72 12.35 1.58
N GLY A 81 -3.19 12.48 2.81
CA GLY A 81 -2.67 13.43 3.78
C GLY A 81 -3.78 14.25 4.44
N THR A 82 -3.38 15.12 5.36
CA THR A 82 -4.30 16.07 5.98
C THR A 82 -4.72 17.16 4.98
N GLU A 83 -5.80 17.88 5.29
CA GLU A 83 -6.22 19.03 4.47
C GLU A 83 -5.08 20.04 4.25
N MET A 84 -4.23 20.24 5.25
CA MET A 84 -3.06 21.10 5.14
C MET A 84 -2.04 20.55 4.14
N THR A 85 -1.76 19.25 4.16
CA THR A 85 -0.88 18.59 3.19
C THR A 85 -1.39 18.79 1.76
N LEU A 86 -2.71 18.56 1.56
CA LEU A 86 -3.35 18.71 0.26
C LEU A 86 -3.35 20.16 -0.27
N LYS A 87 -3.24 21.16 0.61
CA LYS A 87 -3.07 22.59 0.21
C LYS A 87 -1.61 22.93 -0.08
N ILE A 88 -0.67 22.43 0.71
CA ILE A 88 0.74 22.81 0.61
C ILE A 88 1.44 22.11 -0.57
N PHE A 89 1.17 20.83 -0.83
CA PHE A 89 1.84 20.11 -1.92
C PHE A 89 1.67 20.77 -3.30
N PRO A 90 0.46 21.16 -3.74
CA PRO A 90 0.30 21.93 -4.99
C PRO A 90 1.03 23.27 -4.96
N ALA A 91 1.07 23.98 -3.83
CA ALA A 91 1.81 25.23 -3.69
C ALA A 91 3.33 25.05 -3.81
N LEU A 92 3.84 23.84 -3.59
CA LEU A 92 5.24 23.48 -3.86
C LEU A 92 5.49 23.11 -5.33
N GLY A 93 4.47 23.06 -6.16
CA GLY A 93 4.53 22.64 -7.56
C GLY A 93 4.22 21.16 -7.79
N ALA A 94 3.79 20.44 -6.77
CA ALA A 94 3.33 19.07 -6.96
C ALA A 94 2.05 19.03 -7.79
N LYS A 95 1.97 18.04 -8.69
CA LYS A 95 0.79 17.80 -9.50
C LYS A 95 0.01 16.62 -8.94
N LYS A 96 -1.32 16.72 -8.97
CA LYS A 96 -2.19 15.57 -8.75
C LYS A 96 -2.07 14.65 -9.96
N PHE A 97 -1.70 13.40 -9.73
CA PHE A 97 -1.50 12.43 -10.81
C PHE A 97 -2.49 11.25 -10.77
N GLY A 98 -3.44 11.26 -9.83
CA GLY A 98 -4.48 10.25 -9.79
C GLY A 98 -5.10 10.10 -8.41
N MET A 99 -5.81 8.98 -8.27
CA MET A 99 -6.49 8.58 -7.03
C MET A 99 -6.15 7.13 -6.73
N ALA A 100 -5.83 6.83 -5.50
CA ALA A 100 -5.77 5.46 -4.99
C ALA A 100 -7.07 5.15 -4.26
N HIS A 101 -7.80 4.12 -4.70
CA HIS A 101 -9.06 3.71 -4.10
C HIS A 101 -8.83 2.61 -3.09
N SER A 102 -9.43 2.76 -1.92
CA SER A 102 -9.44 1.76 -0.86
C SER A 102 -10.61 0.81 -1.04
N TYR A 103 -10.36 -0.47 -0.87
CA TYR A 103 -11.34 -1.53 -1.03
C TYR A 103 -11.35 -2.42 0.20
N ALA A 104 -12.55 -2.94 0.55
CA ALA A 104 -12.65 -3.92 1.61
C ALA A 104 -13.70 -4.98 1.28
N ARG A 105 -13.43 -6.21 1.71
CA ARG A 105 -14.31 -7.36 1.59
C ARG A 105 -14.57 -7.98 2.97
N PRO A 106 -15.82 -8.14 3.41
CA PRO A 106 -16.13 -8.81 4.67
C PRO A 106 -15.78 -10.30 4.57
N LEU A 107 -15.19 -10.84 5.63
CA LEU A 107 -14.90 -12.28 5.77
C LEU A 107 -15.82 -12.96 6.77
N ARG A 108 -16.04 -12.32 7.94
CA ARG A 108 -16.80 -12.85 9.07
C ARG A 108 -17.72 -11.80 9.68
N PRO A 109 -18.87 -11.50 9.04
CA PRO A 109 -19.79 -10.44 9.50
C PRO A 109 -20.29 -10.63 10.91
N LEU A 110 -20.59 -11.88 11.32
CA LEU A 110 -21.07 -12.19 12.67
C LEU A 110 -20.00 -11.88 13.73
N ARG A 111 -18.74 -12.28 13.51
CA ARG A 111 -17.64 -11.94 14.42
C ARG A 111 -17.40 -10.44 14.51
N ARG A 112 -17.63 -9.72 13.41
CA ARG A 112 -17.57 -8.27 13.41
C ARG A 112 -18.61 -7.67 14.34
N LEU A 113 -19.87 -8.09 14.20
CA LEU A 113 -20.98 -7.64 15.05
C LEU A 113 -20.71 -7.91 16.54
N LEU A 114 -20.31 -9.14 16.88
CA LEU A 114 -20.00 -9.52 18.27
C LEU A 114 -18.82 -8.75 18.89
N GLY A 115 -17.97 -8.16 18.08
CA GLY A 115 -16.84 -7.35 18.54
C GLY A 115 -17.12 -5.85 18.58
N GLU A 116 -18.31 -5.38 18.20
CA GLU A 116 -18.69 -3.98 18.31
C GLU A 116 -19.02 -3.60 19.74
N ARG A 117 -18.45 -2.49 20.25
CA ARG A 117 -18.65 -2.03 21.64
C ARG A 117 -20.05 -1.50 21.91
N LYS A 118 -20.79 -1.10 20.87
CA LYS A 118 -22.15 -0.55 20.98
C LYS A 118 -23.03 -1.28 19.98
N ALA A 119 -24.07 -1.95 20.48
CA ALA A 119 -25.12 -2.52 19.69
C ALA A 119 -26.17 -1.42 19.41
N ASP A 120 -26.06 -0.72 18.28
CA ASP A 120 -27.04 0.24 17.78
C ASP A 120 -27.65 -0.26 16.46
N TRP A 121 -28.68 0.43 15.99
CA TRP A 121 -29.33 0.06 14.72
C TRP A 121 -28.35 0.12 13.52
N ARG A 122 -27.31 0.97 13.60
CA ARG A 122 -26.27 1.08 12.58
C ARG A 122 -25.37 -0.16 12.56
N ALA A 123 -25.10 -0.76 13.72
CA ALA A 123 -24.41 -2.03 13.82
C ALA A 123 -25.20 -3.16 13.14
N GLY A 124 -26.52 -3.19 13.35
CA GLY A 124 -27.43 -4.11 12.66
C GLY A 124 -27.45 -3.91 11.14
N ALA A 125 -27.54 -2.67 10.68
CA ALA A 125 -27.49 -2.36 9.25
C ALA A 125 -26.15 -2.73 8.61
N ARG A 126 -25.02 -2.46 9.28
CA ARG A 126 -23.69 -2.88 8.82
C ARG A 126 -23.55 -4.41 8.77
N PHE A 127 -24.12 -5.10 9.74
CA PHE A 127 -24.13 -6.57 9.75
C PHE A 127 -24.93 -7.14 8.58
N ALA A 128 -26.16 -6.68 8.37
CA ALA A 128 -27.00 -7.13 7.27
C ALA A 128 -26.34 -6.91 5.90
N ARG A 129 -25.79 -5.72 5.70
CA ARG A 129 -24.99 -5.38 4.51
C ARG A 129 -23.79 -6.30 4.35
N GLY A 130 -23.01 -6.50 5.43
CA GLY A 130 -21.82 -7.36 5.42
C GLY A 130 -22.16 -8.81 5.13
N LEU A 131 -23.29 -9.31 5.63
CA LEU A 131 -23.79 -10.65 5.35
C LEU A 131 -24.14 -10.81 3.86
N LEU A 132 -24.93 -9.86 3.32
CA LEU A 132 -25.27 -9.86 1.91
C LEU A 132 -24.03 -9.88 1.00
N TRP A 133 -23.07 -9.03 1.27
CA TRP A 133 -21.82 -8.97 0.52
C TRP A 133 -20.95 -10.23 0.66
N SER A 134 -20.98 -10.88 1.82
CA SER A 134 -20.26 -12.13 2.03
C SER A 134 -20.86 -13.29 1.25
N VAL A 135 -22.17 -13.34 1.15
CA VAL A 135 -22.92 -14.39 0.40
C VAL A 135 -22.74 -14.21 -1.11
N GLN A 136 -22.80 -12.98 -1.59
CA GLN A 136 -22.64 -12.68 -3.01
C GLN A 136 -21.19 -12.77 -3.50
N ALA A 137 -20.21 -12.71 -2.59
CA ALA A 137 -18.80 -12.71 -2.97
C ALA A 137 -18.32 -14.08 -3.45
N PRO A 138 -17.63 -14.16 -4.60
CA PRO A 138 -17.11 -15.42 -5.11
C PRO A 138 -16.14 -16.07 -4.13
N SER A 139 -16.21 -17.39 -3.97
CA SER A 139 -15.38 -18.13 -3.04
C SER A 139 -14.56 -19.24 -3.71
N SER A 140 -14.95 -19.68 -4.90
CA SER A 140 -14.26 -20.73 -5.65
C SER A 140 -12.95 -20.21 -6.25
N LEU A 141 -11.88 -20.95 -6.04
CA LEU A 141 -10.61 -20.67 -6.71
C LEU A 141 -10.66 -21.16 -8.16
N PRO A 142 -10.10 -20.42 -9.10
CA PRO A 142 -9.96 -20.90 -10.48
C PRO A 142 -9.07 -22.16 -10.52
N PRO A 143 -9.36 -23.13 -11.39
CA PRO A 143 -8.58 -24.36 -11.49
C PRO A 143 -7.13 -24.07 -11.90
N GLY A 144 -6.21 -24.87 -11.36
CA GLY A 144 -4.78 -24.78 -11.64
C GLY A 144 -4.04 -23.64 -10.93
N TRP A 145 -4.73 -22.76 -10.20
CA TRP A 145 -4.10 -21.68 -9.44
C TRP A 145 -3.79 -22.11 -8.00
N ALA A 146 -2.59 -21.77 -7.54
CA ALA A 146 -2.14 -22.02 -6.17
C ALA A 146 -1.34 -20.84 -5.62
N ALA A 147 -1.30 -20.72 -4.28
CA ALA A 147 -0.44 -19.78 -3.59
C ALA A 147 0.41 -20.52 -2.57
N ARG A 148 1.72 -20.33 -2.61
CA ARG A 148 2.70 -20.93 -1.71
C ARG A 148 3.36 -19.85 -0.88
N ARG A 149 3.31 -20.00 0.45
CA ARG A 149 3.99 -19.06 1.36
C ARG A 149 5.50 -19.16 1.18
N ILE A 150 6.15 -18.00 1.13
CA ILE A 150 7.60 -17.84 1.03
C ILE A 150 8.09 -17.20 2.32
N THR A 151 9.03 -17.84 2.98
CA THR A 151 9.70 -17.31 4.17
C THR A 151 10.91 -16.46 3.77
N ALA A 152 11.43 -15.65 4.69
CA ALA A 152 12.56 -14.75 4.39
C ALA A 152 13.83 -15.53 3.93
N ASP A 153 14.09 -16.69 4.50
CA ASP A 153 15.19 -17.58 4.12
C ASP A 153 15.01 -18.19 2.73
N GLN A 154 13.78 -18.38 2.27
CA GLN A 154 13.46 -18.91 0.94
C GLN A 154 13.44 -17.83 -0.14
N LEU A 155 13.34 -16.55 0.26
CA LEU A 155 13.11 -15.45 -0.67
C LEU A 155 14.20 -15.31 -1.76
N ALA A 156 15.48 -15.52 -1.38
CA ALA A 156 16.58 -15.42 -2.33
C ALA A 156 16.62 -16.55 -3.36
N SER A 157 16.13 -17.75 -2.98
CA SER A 157 16.12 -18.94 -3.84
C SER A 157 14.81 -19.13 -4.61
N THR A 158 13.76 -18.36 -4.27
CA THR A 158 12.45 -18.50 -4.91
C THR A 158 12.31 -17.51 -6.06
N HIS A 159 12.08 -18.05 -7.26
CA HIS A 159 11.80 -17.23 -8.43
C HIS A 159 10.30 -17.02 -8.62
N PHE A 160 9.89 -15.76 -8.75
CA PHE A 160 8.54 -15.37 -9.17
C PHE A 160 8.60 -14.00 -9.88
N PRO A 161 7.67 -13.72 -10.82
CA PRO A 161 7.62 -12.45 -11.53
C PRO A 161 7.47 -11.25 -10.57
N ARG A 162 8.27 -10.21 -10.82
CA ARG A 162 8.27 -8.92 -10.11
C ARG A 162 7.60 -7.86 -10.97
N PRO A 163 7.14 -6.74 -10.38
CA PRO A 163 6.60 -5.64 -11.14
C PRO A 163 7.57 -5.16 -12.21
N THR A 164 7.09 -5.13 -13.45
CA THR A 164 7.80 -4.61 -14.62
C THR A 164 6.95 -3.52 -15.27
N PRO A 165 7.57 -2.43 -15.77
CA PRO A 165 6.84 -1.40 -16.47
C PRO A 165 6.18 -1.97 -17.73
N ARG A 166 5.04 -1.41 -18.10
CA ARG A 166 4.31 -1.75 -19.32
C ARG A 166 4.05 -0.46 -20.10
N PRO A 167 3.76 -0.52 -21.41
CA PRO A 167 3.36 0.67 -22.14
C PRO A 167 2.25 1.43 -21.40
N GLY A 168 2.47 2.70 -21.12
CA GLY A 168 1.54 3.55 -20.38
C GLY A 168 1.43 3.27 -18.88
N MET A 169 2.25 2.38 -18.28
CA MET A 169 2.20 2.08 -16.86
C MET A 169 3.59 2.04 -16.23
N ALA A 170 3.80 2.91 -15.26
CA ALA A 170 4.96 2.89 -14.35
C ALA A 170 4.65 2.07 -13.10
N VAL A 171 5.68 1.43 -12.53
CA VAL A 171 5.54 0.59 -11.33
C VAL A 171 6.69 0.86 -10.36
N PHE A 172 6.51 0.54 -9.08
CA PHE A 172 7.62 0.53 -8.14
C PHE A 172 8.37 -0.79 -8.20
N GLU A 173 9.69 -0.68 -8.25
CA GLU A 173 10.58 -1.83 -8.20
C GLU A 173 10.47 -2.58 -6.87
N ARG A 174 10.55 -3.90 -6.94
CA ARG A 174 10.55 -4.79 -5.77
C ARG A 174 11.76 -5.73 -5.85
N SER A 175 12.88 -5.27 -5.30
CA SER A 175 14.07 -6.12 -5.15
C SER A 175 13.84 -7.18 -4.05
N THR A 176 14.66 -8.23 -4.07
CA THR A 176 14.67 -9.22 -2.97
C THR A 176 14.95 -8.55 -1.63
N ALA A 177 15.87 -7.60 -1.60
CA ALA A 177 16.20 -6.86 -0.38
C ALA A 177 15.03 -6.01 0.13
N SER A 178 14.28 -5.35 -0.78
CA SER A 178 13.11 -4.57 -0.37
C SER A 178 11.98 -5.46 0.18
N LEU A 179 11.74 -6.62 -0.42
CA LEU A 179 10.75 -7.57 0.10
C LEU A 179 11.18 -8.16 1.45
N ASP A 180 12.47 -8.52 1.61
CA ASP A 180 13.01 -8.97 2.88
C ASP A 180 12.87 -7.91 3.99
N TYR A 181 13.11 -6.64 3.65
CA TYR A 181 12.88 -5.54 4.57
C TYR A 181 11.43 -5.50 5.09
N TYR A 182 10.44 -5.66 4.22
CA TYR A 182 9.03 -5.70 4.63
C TYR A 182 8.71 -6.95 5.45
N LEU A 183 9.22 -8.11 5.10
CA LEU A 183 9.01 -9.36 5.86
C LEU A 183 9.54 -9.28 7.30
N ARG A 184 10.54 -8.43 7.56
CA ARG A 184 11.09 -8.17 8.91
C ARG A 184 10.35 -7.07 9.68
N CYS A 185 9.19 -6.60 9.21
CA CYS A 185 8.41 -5.58 9.92
C CYS A 185 8.05 -6.05 11.35
N PRO A 186 8.50 -5.35 12.42
CA PRO A 186 8.26 -5.79 13.79
C PRO A 186 6.86 -5.45 14.31
N SER A 187 6.15 -4.59 13.60
CA SER A 187 4.85 -4.04 14.06
C SER A 187 3.68 -4.89 13.62
N VAL A 188 3.83 -5.65 12.53
CA VAL A 188 2.79 -6.47 11.93
C VAL A 188 3.43 -7.68 11.25
N LEU A 189 2.80 -8.84 11.37
CA LEU A 189 3.22 -10.01 10.61
C LEU A 189 2.93 -9.78 9.13
N ILE A 190 3.97 -9.77 8.31
CA ILE A 190 3.84 -9.71 6.85
C ILE A 190 4.14 -11.11 6.29
N GLU A 191 3.24 -11.60 5.46
CA GLU A 191 3.37 -12.89 4.78
C GLU A 191 3.46 -12.67 3.28
N LEU A 192 4.47 -13.27 2.64
CA LEU A 192 4.66 -13.29 1.19
C LEU A 192 4.16 -14.62 0.64
N TYR A 193 3.40 -14.55 -0.44
CA TYR A 193 2.93 -15.71 -1.18
C TYR A 193 3.33 -15.60 -2.65
N ALA A 194 4.07 -16.59 -3.16
CA ALA A 194 4.23 -16.78 -4.59
C ALA A 194 2.96 -17.40 -5.16
N VAL A 195 2.56 -16.94 -6.33
CA VAL A 195 1.36 -17.38 -7.05
C VAL A 195 1.77 -18.15 -8.30
N GLU A 196 1.16 -19.31 -8.49
CA GLU A 196 1.44 -20.22 -9.57
C GLU A 196 0.15 -20.61 -10.33
N LYS A 197 0.26 -20.80 -11.65
CA LYS A 197 -0.80 -21.38 -12.49
C LYS A 197 -0.23 -22.62 -13.13
N SER A 198 -0.79 -23.80 -12.84
CA SER A 198 -0.29 -25.09 -13.31
C SER A 198 1.22 -25.28 -13.05
N GLN A 199 1.65 -24.96 -11.83
CA GLN A 199 3.04 -24.99 -11.33
C GLN A 199 4.00 -23.98 -11.99
N VAL A 200 3.51 -23.10 -12.86
CA VAL A 200 4.31 -22.02 -13.45
C VAL A 200 4.16 -20.77 -12.60
N PRO A 201 5.26 -20.16 -12.08
CA PRO A 201 5.20 -18.91 -11.34
C PRO A 201 4.59 -17.79 -12.17
N ARG A 202 3.59 -17.10 -11.62
CA ARG A 202 2.85 -16.02 -12.31
C ARG A 202 2.90 -14.69 -11.59
N GLY A 203 3.26 -14.67 -10.30
CA GLY A 203 3.26 -13.45 -9.53
C GLY A 203 3.39 -13.69 -8.04
N TYR A 204 2.95 -12.72 -7.24
CA TYR A 204 2.96 -12.78 -5.79
C TYR A 204 1.95 -11.82 -5.17
N PHE A 205 1.71 -11.98 -3.88
CA PHE A 205 1.06 -10.97 -3.04
C PHE A 205 1.65 -10.96 -1.62
N LEU A 206 1.53 -9.81 -0.97
CA LEU A 206 1.88 -9.59 0.44
C LEU A 206 0.63 -9.37 1.27
N LEU A 207 0.54 -10.09 2.37
CA LEU A 207 -0.51 -9.91 3.39
C LEU A 207 0.10 -9.32 4.66
N ALA A 208 -0.46 -8.22 5.16
CA ALA A 208 -0.20 -7.73 6.51
C ALA A 208 -1.34 -8.22 7.43
N ILE A 209 -0.97 -8.94 8.49
CA ILE A 209 -1.92 -9.59 9.39
C ILE A 209 -2.10 -8.75 10.64
N LEU A 210 -3.22 -8.06 10.74
CA LEU A 210 -3.60 -7.29 11.91
C LEU A 210 -4.64 -8.05 12.74
N ARG A 211 -4.89 -7.59 13.94
CA ARG A 211 -5.77 -8.29 14.90
C ARG A 211 -7.14 -8.66 14.34
N ARG A 212 -7.78 -7.79 13.56
CA ARG A 212 -9.14 -8.01 13.00
C ARG A 212 -9.23 -7.81 11.50
N GLN A 213 -8.13 -7.48 10.87
CA GLN A 213 -8.07 -7.13 9.46
C GLN A 213 -6.84 -7.77 8.83
N VAL A 214 -7.01 -8.37 7.66
CA VAL A 214 -5.88 -8.73 6.79
C VAL A 214 -5.83 -7.70 5.67
N ARG A 215 -4.65 -7.18 5.37
CA ARG A 215 -4.45 -6.23 4.27
C ARG A 215 -3.66 -6.89 3.16
N ILE A 216 -4.17 -6.86 1.93
CA ILE A 216 -3.36 -7.12 0.75
C ILE A 216 -2.60 -5.82 0.49
N ILE A 217 -1.37 -5.75 1.01
CA ILE A 217 -0.58 -4.52 0.92
C ILE A 217 0.08 -4.37 -0.44
N GLU A 218 0.32 -5.49 -1.12
CA GLU A 218 0.82 -5.53 -2.47
C GLU A 218 0.35 -6.80 -3.20
N SER A 219 0.21 -6.69 -4.51
CA SER A 219 -0.13 -7.81 -5.41
C SER A 219 0.44 -7.57 -6.80
N TRP A 220 0.96 -8.61 -7.42
CA TRP A 220 1.44 -8.57 -8.80
C TRP A 220 1.20 -9.90 -9.50
N VAL A 221 0.69 -9.83 -10.72
CA VAL A 221 0.68 -10.96 -11.64
C VAL A 221 1.22 -10.49 -13.00
N ASP A 222 2.11 -11.29 -13.56
CA ASP A 222 2.70 -11.01 -14.87
C ASP A 222 1.73 -11.41 -15.99
N SER A 223 0.65 -10.66 -16.11
CA SER A 223 -0.43 -10.88 -17.07
C SER A 223 -1.24 -9.61 -17.29
N ASN A 224 -1.73 -9.44 -18.53
CA ASN A 224 -2.71 -8.41 -18.88
C ASN A 224 -4.16 -8.94 -18.80
N ASP A 225 -4.35 -10.23 -18.52
CA ASP A 225 -5.67 -10.85 -18.42
C ASP A 225 -6.31 -10.50 -17.06
N ALA A 226 -7.50 -9.92 -17.11
CA ALA A 226 -8.30 -9.61 -15.92
C ALA A 226 -8.64 -10.86 -15.09
N GLY A 227 -8.80 -12.03 -15.74
CA GLY A 227 -9.03 -13.32 -15.11
C GLY A 227 -7.85 -13.77 -14.22
N ASP A 228 -6.62 -13.51 -14.65
CA ASP A 228 -5.41 -13.82 -13.88
C ASP A 228 -5.30 -12.92 -12.65
N TRP A 229 -5.63 -11.64 -12.77
CA TRP A 229 -5.73 -10.71 -11.63
C TRP A 229 -6.81 -11.11 -10.63
N ARG A 230 -7.98 -11.54 -11.16
CA ARG A 230 -9.06 -12.08 -10.32
C ARG A 230 -8.63 -13.33 -9.57
N ALA A 231 -7.92 -14.26 -10.23
CA ALA A 231 -7.39 -15.46 -9.60
C ALA A 231 -6.44 -15.13 -8.45
N LEU A 232 -5.51 -14.20 -8.66
CA LEU A 232 -4.58 -13.73 -7.64
C LEU A 232 -5.32 -13.16 -6.41
N HIS A 233 -6.31 -12.27 -6.60
CA HIS A 233 -7.05 -11.67 -5.50
C HIS A 233 -7.93 -12.69 -4.76
N LEU A 234 -8.50 -13.68 -5.45
CA LEU A 234 -9.23 -14.78 -4.80
C LEU A 234 -8.29 -15.64 -3.96
N LEU A 235 -7.07 -15.93 -4.44
CA LEU A 235 -6.04 -16.63 -3.65
C LEU A 235 -5.66 -15.82 -2.40
N ALA A 236 -5.45 -14.51 -2.53
CA ALA A 236 -5.15 -13.64 -1.39
C ALA A 236 -6.27 -13.65 -0.34
N VAL A 237 -7.54 -13.59 -0.79
CA VAL A 237 -8.71 -13.73 0.10
C VAL A 237 -8.75 -15.11 0.75
N HIS A 238 -8.44 -16.17 0.00
CA HIS A 238 -8.40 -17.53 0.54
C HIS A 238 -7.35 -17.66 1.65
N GLN A 239 -6.14 -17.13 1.44
CA GLN A 239 -5.10 -17.13 2.48
C GLN A 239 -5.52 -16.25 3.68
N ALA A 240 -6.08 -15.07 3.45
CA ALA A 240 -6.57 -14.19 4.51
C ALA A 240 -7.64 -14.87 5.41
N ARG A 241 -8.49 -15.72 4.84
CA ARG A 241 -9.49 -16.51 5.60
C ARG A 241 -8.88 -17.51 6.58
N ARG A 242 -7.61 -17.90 6.40
CA ARG A 242 -6.90 -18.83 7.32
C ARG A 242 -6.57 -18.16 8.65
N HIS A 243 -6.60 -16.82 8.72
CA HIS A 243 -6.43 -16.06 9.95
C HIS A 243 -7.78 -15.96 10.67
N PRO A 244 -7.96 -16.68 11.81
CA PRO A 244 -9.28 -16.87 12.42
C PRO A 244 -9.90 -15.57 12.93
N ASP A 245 -9.10 -14.61 13.34
CA ASP A 245 -9.57 -13.34 13.91
C ASP A 245 -9.86 -12.27 12.85
N ALA A 246 -9.45 -12.47 11.60
CA ALA A 246 -9.73 -11.55 10.54
C ALA A 246 -11.23 -11.48 10.21
N VAL A 247 -11.83 -10.31 10.34
CA VAL A 247 -13.25 -10.07 10.00
C VAL A 247 -13.42 -9.46 8.61
N GLU A 248 -12.35 -8.90 8.05
CA GLU A 248 -12.34 -8.31 6.71
C GLU A 248 -10.96 -8.41 6.06
N VAL A 249 -10.94 -8.33 4.73
CA VAL A 249 -9.72 -8.07 3.93
C VAL A 249 -9.83 -6.69 3.33
N ALA A 250 -8.73 -5.92 3.40
CA ALA A 250 -8.66 -4.58 2.83
C ALA A 250 -7.46 -4.47 1.87
N THR A 251 -7.56 -3.54 0.93
CA THR A 251 -6.48 -3.21 0.00
C THR A 251 -6.67 -1.80 -0.56
N MET A 252 -5.69 -1.31 -1.29
CA MET A 252 -5.74 -0.03 -2.00
C MET A 252 -5.06 -0.17 -3.37
N SER A 253 -5.62 0.44 -4.40
CA SER A 253 -4.99 0.49 -5.72
C SER A 253 -5.39 1.72 -6.52
N SER A 254 -4.44 2.28 -7.29
CA SER A 254 -4.71 3.28 -8.33
C SER A 254 -4.98 2.65 -9.70
N ASP A 255 -4.53 1.43 -9.92
CA ASP A 255 -4.57 0.73 -11.21
C ASP A 255 -5.99 0.25 -11.56
N PRO A 256 -6.56 0.64 -12.71
CA PRO A 256 -7.92 0.27 -13.12
C PRO A 256 -8.17 -1.22 -13.23
N VAL A 257 -7.21 -2.00 -13.76
CA VAL A 257 -7.35 -3.46 -13.94
C VAL A 257 -7.44 -4.16 -12.58
N THR A 258 -6.56 -3.77 -11.66
CA THR A 258 -6.62 -4.25 -10.27
C THR A 258 -7.95 -3.89 -9.61
N ARG A 259 -8.41 -2.65 -9.75
CA ARG A 259 -9.65 -2.18 -9.16
C ARG A 259 -10.86 -2.97 -9.67
N GLN A 260 -10.94 -3.20 -10.98
CA GLN A 260 -11.99 -4.02 -11.56
C GLN A 260 -11.97 -5.44 -11.00
N SER A 261 -10.80 -6.10 -10.99
CA SER A 261 -10.67 -7.45 -10.46
C SER A 261 -11.01 -7.56 -8.98
N LEU A 262 -10.74 -6.53 -8.18
CA LEU A 262 -11.14 -6.46 -6.77
C LEU A 262 -12.68 -6.45 -6.64
N VAL A 263 -13.37 -5.63 -7.42
CA VAL A 263 -14.85 -5.58 -7.44
C VAL A 263 -15.42 -6.95 -7.81
N GLU A 264 -14.88 -7.59 -8.84
CA GLU A 264 -15.28 -8.95 -9.26
C GLU A 264 -14.99 -10.01 -8.18
N CYS A 265 -14.01 -9.77 -7.32
CA CYS A 265 -13.72 -10.61 -6.14
C CYS A 265 -14.57 -10.25 -4.91
N GLY A 266 -15.59 -9.40 -5.03
CA GLY A 266 -16.48 -9.03 -3.93
C GLY A 266 -15.89 -8.01 -2.96
N PHE A 267 -14.92 -7.23 -3.38
CA PHE A 267 -14.48 -6.05 -2.65
C PHE A 267 -15.38 -4.86 -3.00
N HIS A 268 -15.57 -3.99 -2.02
CA HIS A 268 -16.37 -2.77 -2.15
C HIS A 268 -15.50 -1.55 -1.92
N ASP A 269 -15.68 -0.50 -2.73
CA ASP A 269 -15.00 0.79 -2.59
C ASP A 269 -15.32 1.43 -1.22
N ARG A 270 -14.32 1.97 -0.57
CA ARG A 270 -14.34 2.59 0.77
C ARG A 270 -13.83 4.02 0.79
N GLY A 271 -13.64 4.59 -0.37
CA GLY A 271 -13.12 5.92 -0.54
C GLY A 271 -11.77 5.92 -1.23
N SER A 272 -11.24 7.09 -1.41
CA SER A 272 -10.00 7.28 -2.17
C SER A 272 -9.11 8.33 -1.53
N ALA A 273 -7.82 8.24 -1.84
CA ALA A 273 -6.80 9.19 -1.47
C ALA A 273 -6.20 9.83 -2.72
N GLU A 274 -5.96 11.13 -2.69
CA GLU A 274 -5.28 11.83 -3.77
C GLU A 274 -3.80 11.42 -3.82
N LEU A 275 -3.30 11.26 -5.03
CA LEU A 275 -1.90 10.99 -5.30
C LEU A 275 -1.27 12.28 -5.85
N HIS A 276 -0.21 12.74 -5.19
CA HIS A 276 0.53 13.91 -5.61
C HIS A 276 1.99 13.57 -5.88
N LEU A 277 2.53 14.12 -6.96
CA LEU A 277 3.92 13.94 -7.34
C LEU A 277 4.56 15.30 -7.60
N LEU A 278 5.67 15.57 -6.91
CA LEU A 278 6.51 16.74 -7.12
C LEU A 278 7.74 16.31 -7.93
N ASP A 279 7.84 16.79 -9.17
CA ASP A 279 9.01 16.58 -10.03
C ASP A 279 10.15 17.48 -9.57
N CYS A 280 11.16 16.90 -8.94
CA CYS A 280 12.34 17.63 -8.46
C CYS A 280 13.45 17.67 -9.50
N SER A 281 13.48 16.69 -10.42
CA SER A 281 14.47 16.62 -11.51
C SER A 281 14.14 17.49 -12.71
N LYS A 282 12.88 17.90 -12.86
CA LYS A 282 12.32 18.62 -14.01
C LYS A 282 12.44 17.86 -15.34
N GLN A 283 12.61 16.55 -15.29
CA GLN A 283 12.78 15.69 -16.46
C GLN A 283 11.46 15.11 -17.00
N GLY A 284 10.33 15.50 -16.40
CA GLY A 284 9.05 14.86 -16.63
C GLY A 284 8.95 13.50 -15.92
N LEU A 285 7.83 13.28 -15.28
CA LEU A 285 7.56 12.07 -14.50
C LEU A 285 6.30 11.40 -15.02
N PRO A 286 6.19 10.07 -14.87
CA PRO A 286 4.94 9.38 -15.16
C PRO A 286 3.83 10.01 -14.32
N GLY A 287 2.72 10.34 -14.97
CA GLY A 287 1.58 10.97 -14.32
C GLY A 287 0.56 9.93 -13.84
N ALA A 288 -0.61 9.92 -14.45
CA ALA A 288 -1.76 9.12 -14.04
C ALA A 288 -1.56 7.60 -14.13
N ASP A 289 -0.55 7.12 -14.86
CA ASP A 289 -0.31 5.69 -15.12
C ASP A 289 0.62 5.03 -14.09
N LEU A 290 0.96 5.72 -13.00
CA LEU A 290 1.75 5.11 -11.92
C LEU A 290 0.87 4.21 -11.07
N ARG A 291 1.26 2.93 -11.00
CA ARG A 291 0.61 1.95 -10.14
C ARG A 291 1.02 2.15 -8.68
N VAL A 292 0.08 2.56 -7.86
CA VAL A 292 0.23 2.73 -6.41
C VAL A 292 -0.69 1.76 -5.70
N GLN A 293 -0.18 1.07 -4.70
CA GLN A 293 -0.89 0.10 -3.87
C GLN A 293 -0.82 0.48 -2.40
N MET A 294 -1.39 -0.34 -1.52
CA MET A 294 -1.41 -0.04 -0.09
C MET A 294 0.00 0.03 0.52
N LEU A 295 0.98 -0.69 -0.07
CA LEU A 295 2.36 -0.66 0.38
C LEU A 295 2.99 0.73 0.25
N GLU A 296 2.55 1.53 -0.72
CA GLU A 296 2.93 2.94 -0.88
C GLU A 296 2.10 3.87 0.02
N GLY A 297 1.08 3.39 0.70
CA GLY A 297 0.29 4.14 1.68
C GLY A 297 0.77 3.92 3.12
N ASP A 298 0.50 4.85 4.03
CA ASP A 298 0.84 4.71 5.44
C ASP A 298 0.12 3.55 6.12
N ALA A 299 -1.03 3.15 5.59
CA ALA A 299 -1.84 2.05 6.09
C ALA A 299 -1.08 0.71 6.14
N ALA A 300 -0.07 0.49 5.30
CA ALA A 300 0.75 -0.72 5.32
C ALA A 300 1.53 -0.91 6.63
N TYR A 301 1.84 0.18 7.33
CA TYR A 301 2.67 0.17 8.55
C TYR A 301 1.87 0.39 9.83
N LEU A 302 0.61 0.75 9.71
CA LEU A 302 -0.26 0.95 10.86
C LEU A 302 -0.79 -0.40 11.34
N HIS A 303 -0.53 -0.73 12.60
CA HIS A 303 -1.08 -1.91 13.26
C HIS A 303 -2.38 -1.61 14.02
N ASP A 304 -2.99 -0.46 13.76
CA ASP A 304 -4.30 -0.15 14.33
C ASP A 304 -5.40 -0.84 13.51
N GLY A 305 -5.60 -2.12 13.80
CA GLY A 305 -6.75 -2.88 13.28
C GLY A 305 -8.08 -2.49 13.96
N SER A 306 -8.10 -1.45 14.80
CA SER A 306 -9.34 -0.94 15.41
C SER A 306 -10.17 -0.12 14.42
N VAL A 307 -9.53 0.47 13.41
CA VAL A 307 -10.22 1.20 12.34
C VAL A 307 -10.56 0.24 11.22
N SER A 308 -11.82 -0.21 11.19
CA SER A 308 -12.34 -0.98 10.06
C SER A 308 -12.47 -0.09 8.83
N LEU A 309 -11.95 -0.55 7.68
CA LEU A 309 -12.23 0.09 6.38
C LEU A 309 -13.64 -0.21 5.86
N ILE A 310 -14.40 -1.09 6.53
CA ILE A 310 -15.82 -1.33 6.26
C ILE A 310 -16.65 -0.54 7.29
N ALA A 311 -16.55 0.77 7.32
CA ALA A 311 -17.39 1.59 8.19
C ALA A 311 -18.80 1.78 7.64
#